data_cf260b2552e354966a12f90092247e82
#
_entry.id   cf260b2552e354966a12f90092247e82
#
_cell.length_a   1.000
_cell.length_b   1.000
_cell.length_c   1.000
_cell.angle_alpha   90.00
_cell.angle_beta   90.00
_cell.angle_gamma   90.00
#
_symmetry.space_group_name_H-M   'P 1'
#
loop_
_entity.id
_entity.type
_entity.pdbx_description
1 polymer ?
#
loop_
_entity_poly.entity_id
_entity_poly.type
_entity_poly.pdbx_seq_one_letter_code
_entity_poly.pdbx_strand_id
1 'polypeptide(L)'
;LKGFFQVYKKAILLNQNGDEFLGWTTESFKPTTGELIFNTAMTGFVEILSDPSYINQIVTFTSSHIGNYGMSKNDFESNKPKIEAAIGNSFTNSPSSWRSEKSITSWLKEYEIPYSGGFDVRNITKYLRDNGSSMFALGIDVDTKDLKEILSKAKNILGDSSAMTAGNQNNENTPTEGKIGIIDLGAKRSIIKVLEDHDYKVVMISPSSTPNEILKMNLKGLLISNGPGDPRSLVTVIDTVQN
;
A
#
# COMPACT_ATOMS: atom_id res chain seq x y z
N LEU A 1 17.26 -34.48 -16.99
CA LEU A 1 16.73 -33.13 -17.25
C LEU A 1 15.21 -33.17 -17.07
N LYS A 2 14.72 -33.00 -15.84
CA LYS A 2 13.32 -32.71 -15.60
C LYS A 2 13.13 -31.23 -15.94
N GLY A 3 12.63 -30.93 -17.14
CA GLY A 3 12.17 -29.61 -17.51
C GLY A 3 11.00 -29.25 -16.60
N PHE A 4 11.21 -28.27 -15.72
CA PHE A 4 10.12 -27.64 -14.98
C PHE A 4 9.28 -26.87 -16.00
N PHE A 5 8.21 -27.45 -16.52
CA PHE A 5 7.18 -26.70 -17.21
C PHE A 5 6.51 -25.82 -16.17
N GLN A 6 6.78 -24.55 -16.27
CA GLN A 6 6.12 -23.55 -15.44
C GLN A 6 4.67 -23.43 -15.90
N VAL A 7 3.72 -23.90 -15.10
CA VAL A 7 2.29 -23.83 -15.44
C VAL A 7 1.80 -22.42 -15.10
N TYR A 8 1.40 -21.70 -16.13
CA TYR A 8 0.77 -20.40 -15.97
C TYR A 8 -0.71 -20.57 -15.59
N LYS A 9 -1.16 -19.78 -14.65
CA LYS A 9 -2.52 -19.71 -14.17
C LYS A 9 -3.16 -18.41 -14.63
N LYS A 10 -4.45 -18.48 -14.94
CA LYS A 10 -5.22 -17.29 -15.33
C LYS A 10 -5.44 -16.40 -14.09
N ALA A 11 -5.11 -15.12 -14.22
CA ALA A 11 -5.46 -14.09 -13.24
C ALA A 11 -6.58 -13.23 -13.83
N ILE A 12 -7.59 -12.95 -13.01
CA ILE A 12 -8.75 -12.13 -13.38
C ILE A 12 -8.84 -10.97 -12.40
N LEU A 13 -8.92 -9.78 -12.94
CA LEU A 13 -9.22 -8.55 -12.22
C LEU A 13 -10.60 -8.08 -12.66
N LEU A 14 -11.57 -8.01 -11.74
CA LEU A 14 -12.97 -7.79 -12.03
C LEU A 14 -13.55 -6.71 -11.13
N ASN A 15 -14.36 -5.80 -11.66
CA ASN A 15 -15.13 -4.84 -10.89
C ASN A 15 -16.62 -5.20 -10.76
N GLN A 16 -17.37 -4.39 -10.02
CA GLN A 16 -18.81 -4.59 -9.82
C GLN A 16 -19.64 -4.41 -11.11
N ASN A 17 -19.17 -3.61 -12.06
CA ASN A 17 -19.84 -3.37 -13.33
C ASN A 17 -19.65 -4.53 -14.32
N GLY A 18 -18.72 -5.46 -14.03
CA GLY A 18 -18.37 -6.58 -14.88
C GLY A 18 -17.22 -6.28 -15.84
N ASP A 19 -16.54 -5.13 -15.69
CA ASP A 19 -15.31 -4.87 -16.45
C ASP A 19 -14.23 -5.82 -15.98
N GLU A 20 -13.60 -6.52 -16.92
CA GLU A 20 -12.64 -7.59 -16.67
C GLU A 20 -11.31 -7.30 -17.38
N PHE A 21 -10.21 -7.48 -16.63
CA PHE A 21 -8.86 -7.49 -17.19
C PHE A 21 -8.21 -8.83 -16.89
N LEU A 22 -7.47 -9.36 -17.86
CA LEU A 22 -6.82 -10.65 -17.76
C LEU A 22 -5.31 -10.51 -17.63
N GLY A 23 -4.75 -11.37 -16.81
CA GLY A 23 -3.33 -11.56 -16.65
C GLY A 23 -3.01 -13.02 -16.41
N TRP A 24 -1.75 -13.32 -16.07
CA TRP A 24 -1.31 -14.67 -15.72
C TRP A 24 -0.16 -14.63 -14.71
N THR A 25 -0.11 -15.66 -13.91
CA THR A 25 0.92 -15.86 -12.90
C THR A 25 1.28 -17.34 -12.80
N THR A 26 2.41 -17.63 -12.21
CA THR A 26 2.80 -19.01 -11.83
C THR A 26 2.45 -19.30 -10.37
N GLU A 27 1.94 -18.32 -9.66
CA GLU A 27 1.65 -18.39 -8.23
C GLU A 27 0.18 -18.75 -7.96
N SER A 28 -0.11 -19.10 -6.72
CA SER A 28 -1.47 -19.27 -6.21
C SER A 28 -1.64 -18.42 -4.96
N PHE A 29 -2.64 -17.58 -4.97
CA PHE A 29 -3.05 -16.75 -3.84
C PHE A 29 -4.56 -16.85 -3.64
N LYS A 30 -5.01 -16.58 -2.42
CA LYS A 30 -6.44 -16.41 -2.18
C LYS A 30 -6.94 -15.18 -2.90
N PRO A 31 -8.18 -15.19 -3.41
CA PRO A 31 -8.78 -13.99 -3.98
C PRO A 31 -8.76 -12.84 -2.97
N THR A 32 -8.48 -11.64 -3.46
CA THR A 32 -8.51 -10.44 -2.64
C THR A 32 -9.30 -9.33 -3.32
N THR A 33 -9.71 -8.32 -2.55
CA THR A 33 -10.40 -7.14 -3.05
C THR A 33 -9.68 -5.89 -2.60
N GLY A 34 -9.72 -4.86 -3.42
CA GLY A 34 -9.14 -3.55 -3.08
C GLY A 34 -9.53 -2.50 -4.09
N GLU A 35 -9.32 -1.26 -3.75
CA GLU A 35 -9.43 -0.16 -4.70
C GLU A 35 -8.31 -0.28 -5.73
N LEU A 36 -8.68 -0.36 -7.01
CA LEU A 36 -7.70 -0.43 -8.07
C LEU A 36 -7.15 0.96 -8.38
N ILE A 37 -5.84 1.08 -8.28
CA ILE A 37 -5.10 2.30 -8.60
C ILE A 37 -3.93 1.97 -9.52
N PHE A 38 -3.29 3.00 -10.10
CA PHE A 38 -2.05 2.83 -10.84
C PHE A 38 -0.94 3.74 -10.31
N ASN A 39 0.29 3.28 -10.49
CA ASN A 39 1.49 4.03 -10.18
C ASN A 39 2.42 4.05 -11.40
N THR A 40 2.89 5.23 -11.80
CA THR A 40 3.73 5.44 -12.98
C THR A 40 5.22 5.51 -12.68
N ALA A 41 5.63 5.32 -11.43
CA ALA A 41 7.03 5.33 -11.06
C ALA A 41 7.82 4.22 -11.77
N MET A 42 9.00 4.55 -12.26
CA MET A 42 9.91 3.61 -12.92
C MET A 42 10.80 2.86 -11.92
N THR A 43 10.82 3.29 -10.67
CA THR A 43 11.60 2.78 -9.54
C THR A 43 10.87 3.09 -8.24
N GLY A 44 11.41 2.68 -7.08
CA GLY A 44 10.75 2.91 -5.79
C GLY A 44 9.64 1.89 -5.50
N PHE A 45 9.75 0.67 -6.05
CA PHE A 45 8.70 -0.35 -5.88
C PHE A 45 8.57 -0.81 -4.43
N VAL A 46 9.67 -0.90 -3.70
CA VAL A 46 9.68 -1.31 -2.29
C VAL A 46 9.03 -0.25 -1.41
N GLU A 47 9.35 1.00 -1.66
CA GLU A 47 8.76 2.17 -1.02
C GLU A 47 7.24 2.20 -1.25
N ILE A 48 6.78 2.03 -2.50
CA ILE A 48 5.35 2.01 -2.84
C ILE A 48 4.65 0.83 -2.15
N LEU A 49 5.21 -0.37 -2.24
CA LEU A 49 4.62 -1.59 -1.68
C LEU A 49 4.52 -1.55 -0.15
N SER A 50 5.41 -0.82 0.54
CA SER A 50 5.44 -0.69 1.99
C SER A 50 4.80 0.60 2.52
N ASP A 51 4.38 1.51 1.66
CA ASP A 51 3.73 2.77 2.05
C ASP A 51 2.33 2.51 2.62
N PRO A 52 2.06 2.94 3.87
CA PRO A 52 0.75 2.77 4.49
C PRO A 52 -0.40 3.44 3.73
N SER A 53 -0.12 4.43 2.88
CA SER A 53 -1.15 5.09 2.07
C SER A 53 -1.85 4.14 1.08
N TYR A 54 -1.23 3.00 0.76
CA TYR A 54 -1.79 2.00 -0.16
C TYR A 54 -2.55 0.86 0.52
N ILE A 55 -2.87 0.97 1.82
CA ILE A 55 -3.73 0.00 2.53
C ILE A 55 -5.07 -0.10 1.79
N ASN A 56 -5.58 -1.31 1.65
CA ASN A 56 -6.81 -1.67 0.94
C ASN A 56 -6.78 -1.39 -0.57
N GLN A 57 -5.60 -1.22 -1.19
CA GLN A 57 -5.47 -0.94 -2.62
C GLN A 57 -4.78 -2.07 -3.37
N ILE A 58 -5.24 -2.32 -4.60
CA ILE A 58 -4.57 -3.13 -5.61
C ILE A 58 -3.78 -2.16 -6.49
N VAL A 59 -2.45 -2.28 -6.46
CA VAL A 59 -1.56 -1.36 -7.16
C VAL A 59 -1.18 -1.90 -8.52
N THR A 60 -1.55 -1.17 -9.59
CA THR A 60 -1.10 -1.42 -10.96
C THR A 60 0.18 -0.66 -11.23
N PHE A 61 1.28 -1.37 -11.45
CA PHE A 61 2.54 -0.76 -11.88
C PHE A 61 2.59 -0.65 -13.41
N THR A 62 2.82 0.57 -13.92
CA THR A 62 2.92 0.81 -15.37
C THR A 62 4.30 0.50 -15.93
N SER A 63 5.32 0.35 -15.07
CA SER A 63 6.66 -0.09 -15.48
C SER A 63 6.59 -1.47 -16.12
N SER A 64 7.38 -1.69 -17.17
CA SER A 64 7.43 -2.97 -17.89
C SER A 64 8.02 -4.11 -17.06
N HIS A 65 8.94 -3.81 -16.15
CA HIS A 65 9.60 -4.79 -15.29
C HIS A 65 9.60 -4.31 -13.84
N ILE A 66 8.93 -5.08 -12.95
CA ILE A 66 8.86 -4.81 -11.52
C ILE A 66 9.86 -5.72 -10.79
N GLY A 67 10.64 -5.13 -9.87
CA GLY A 67 11.56 -5.88 -9.01
C GLY A 67 12.93 -6.18 -9.61
N ASN A 68 13.32 -5.54 -10.71
CA ASN A 68 14.62 -5.73 -11.38
C ASN A 68 15.82 -5.40 -10.48
N TYR A 69 15.68 -4.53 -9.50
CA TYR A 69 16.72 -4.22 -8.50
C TYR A 69 16.51 -4.89 -7.13
N GLY A 70 15.46 -5.73 -7.02
CA GLY A 70 15.14 -6.44 -5.78
C GLY A 70 14.59 -5.54 -4.68
N MET A 71 14.75 -5.96 -3.43
CA MET A 71 14.35 -5.18 -2.26
C MET A 71 15.51 -5.08 -1.27
N SER A 72 15.54 -3.94 -0.57
CA SER A 72 16.36 -3.71 0.61
C SER A 72 15.49 -3.16 1.74
N LYS A 73 15.77 -3.56 2.97
CA LYS A 73 15.06 -3.06 4.16
C LYS A 73 15.21 -1.55 4.37
N ASN A 74 16.27 -0.97 3.83
CA ASN A 74 16.53 0.47 3.90
C ASN A 74 15.51 1.28 3.07
N ASP A 75 14.84 0.64 2.11
CA ASP A 75 13.88 1.28 1.21
C ASP A 75 12.42 1.13 1.74
N PHE A 76 12.21 0.57 2.93
CA PHE A 76 10.88 0.38 3.52
C PHE A 76 10.33 1.69 4.10
N GLU A 77 9.10 2.00 3.73
CA GLU A 77 8.31 3.08 4.34
C GLU A 77 7.54 2.61 5.60
N SER A 78 7.39 1.29 5.78
CA SER A 78 6.85 0.66 6.98
C SER A 78 7.44 -0.75 7.18
N ASN A 79 7.04 -1.45 8.23
CA ASN A 79 7.63 -2.74 8.62
C ASN A 79 7.35 -3.91 7.66
N LYS A 80 6.31 -3.79 6.81
CA LYS A 80 5.85 -4.85 5.90
C LYS A 80 5.11 -4.25 4.70
N PRO A 81 4.86 -5.04 3.64
CA PRO A 81 3.96 -4.59 2.56
C PRO A 81 2.61 -4.17 3.14
N LYS A 82 2.01 -3.15 2.56
CA LYS A 82 0.74 -2.57 3.02
C LYS A 82 -0.39 -2.69 2.00
N ILE A 83 -0.06 -3.05 0.77
CA ILE A 83 -1.02 -3.20 -0.33
C ILE A 83 -1.82 -4.51 -0.21
N GLU A 84 -2.98 -4.56 -0.88
CA GLU A 84 -3.77 -5.80 -1.01
C GLU A 84 -3.24 -6.72 -2.11
N ALA A 85 -2.78 -6.15 -3.23
CA ALA A 85 -2.14 -6.89 -4.31
C ALA A 85 -1.30 -5.98 -5.21
N ALA A 86 -0.36 -6.58 -5.93
CA ALA A 86 0.43 -5.93 -6.97
C ALA A 86 0.13 -6.56 -8.33
N ILE A 87 -0.19 -5.74 -9.33
CA ILE A 87 -0.34 -6.20 -10.71
C ILE A 87 0.55 -5.40 -11.66
N GLY A 88 0.99 -6.03 -12.73
CA GLY A 88 1.90 -5.41 -13.67
C GLY A 88 2.06 -6.20 -14.96
N ASN A 89 2.99 -5.78 -15.80
CA ASN A 89 3.32 -6.52 -17.00
C ASN A 89 4.22 -7.73 -16.67
N SER A 90 5.30 -7.49 -15.92
CA SER A 90 6.26 -8.56 -15.57
C SER A 90 6.90 -8.33 -14.21
N PHE A 91 7.03 -9.39 -13.43
CA PHE A 91 7.74 -9.41 -12.15
C PHE A 91 9.02 -10.22 -12.27
N THR A 92 10.12 -9.66 -11.77
CA THR A 92 11.44 -10.29 -11.81
C THR A 92 11.69 -11.11 -10.54
N ASN A 93 12.03 -12.40 -10.72
CA ASN A 93 12.40 -13.29 -9.62
C ASN A 93 13.93 -13.26 -9.32
N SER A 94 14.72 -12.76 -10.27
CA SER A 94 16.19 -12.70 -10.17
C SER A 94 16.64 -11.24 -10.28
N PRO A 95 16.67 -10.50 -9.17
CA PRO A 95 17.11 -9.11 -9.17
C PRO A 95 18.60 -8.99 -9.51
N SER A 96 18.98 -7.89 -10.14
CA SER A 96 20.33 -7.60 -10.61
C SER A 96 20.89 -6.33 -9.94
N SER A 97 20.92 -6.29 -8.62
CA SER A 97 21.46 -5.16 -7.85
C SER A 97 22.26 -5.65 -6.66
N TRP A 98 23.41 -5.01 -6.41
CA TRP A 98 24.25 -5.29 -5.26
C TRP A 98 23.58 -4.98 -3.91
N ARG A 99 22.59 -4.09 -3.90
CA ARG A 99 21.78 -3.75 -2.72
C ARG A 99 20.68 -4.75 -2.41
N SER A 100 20.38 -5.66 -3.33
CA SER A 100 19.25 -6.58 -3.20
C SER A 100 19.52 -7.60 -2.10
N GLU A 101 18.66 -7.63 -1.10
CA GLU A 101 18.63 -8.67 -0.06
C GLU A 101 17.83 -9.90 -0.53
N LYS A 102 16.75 -9.65 -1.30
CA LYS A 102 15.92 -10.69 -1.94
C LYS A 102 15.10 -10.10 -3.09
N SER A 103 14.42 -10.95 -3.85
CA SER A 103 13.47 -10.47 -4.86
C SER A 103 12.21 -9.91 -4.23
N ILE A 104 11.58 -8.92 -4.90
CA ILE A 104 10.27 -8.37 -4.48
C ILE A 104 9.21 -9.48 -4.43
N THR A 105 9.24 -10.40 -5.38
CA THR A 105 8.31 -11.54 -5.43
C THR A 105 8.44 -12.46 -4.21
N SER A 106 9.68 -12.76 -3.78
CA SER A 106 9.91 -13.55 -2.56
C SER A 106 9.42 -12.81 -1.31
N TRP A 107 9.63 -11.51 -1.27
CA TRP A 107 9.15 -10.67 -0.17
C TRP A 107 7.62 -10.62 -0.10
N LEU A 108 6.91 -10.41 -1.22
CA LEU A 108 5.45 -10.44 -1.27
C LEU A 108 4.89 -11.81 -0.84
N LYS A 109 5.52 -12.91 -1.26
CA LYS A 109 5.14 -14.27 -0.84
C LYS A 109 5.23 -14.49 0.67
N GLU A 110 6.28 -13.99 1.32
CA GLU A 110 6.44 -14.10 2.78
C GLU A 110 5.27 -13.47 3.55
N TYR A 111 4.65 -12.45 2.97
CA TYR A 111 3.50 -11.76 3.56
C TYR A 111 2.17 -12.16 2.92
N GLU A 112 2.17 -13.22 2.11
CA GLU A 112 0.98 -13.74 1.40
C GLU A 112 0.26 -12.67 0.55
N ILE A 113 1.01 -11.65 0.06
CA ILE A 113 0.46 -10.60 -0.80
C ILE A 113 0.37 -11.13 -2.24
N PRO A 114 -0.83 -11.18 -2.84
CA PRO A 114 -1.02 -11.55 -4.23
C PRO A 114 -0.26 -10.64 -5.20
N TYR A 115 0.35 -11.25 -6.21
CA TYR A 115 0.89 -10.50 -7.34
C TYR A 115 0.70 -11.26 -8.64
N SER A 116 0.51 -10.55 -9.72
CA SER A 116 0.34 -11.15 -11.03
C SER A 116 0.88 -10.28 -12.16
N GLY A 117 1.54 -10.93 -13.11
CA GLY A 117 2.01 -10.34 -14.35
C GLY A 117 1.03 -10.51 -15.51
N GLY A 118 1.51 -10.16 -16.71
CA GLY A 118 0.79 -10.37 -17.96
C GLY A 118 -0.45 -9.51 -18.17
N PHE A 119 -0.70 -8.52 -17.30
CA PHE A 119 -1.79 -7.56 -17.50
C PHE A 119 -1.43 -6.51 -18.55
N ASP A 120 -2.41 -6.10 -19.36
CA ASP A 120 -2.32 -4.88 -20.18
C ASP A 120 -2.47 -3.64 -19.27
N VAL A 121 -1.35 -3.29 -18.62
CA VAL A 121 -1.31 -2.15 -17.69
C VAL A 121 -1.64 -0.82 -18.35
N ARG A 122 -1.41 -0.70 -19.67
CA ARG A 122 -1.77 0.50 -20.42
C ARG A 122 -3.29 0.64 -20.50
N ASN A 123 -4.01 -0.44 -20.80
CA ASN A 123 -5.47 -0.45 -20.88
C ASN A 123 -6.09 -0.19 -19.48
N ILE A 124 -5.56 -0.85 -18.45
CA ILE A 124 -5.99 -0.60 -17.06
C ILE A 124 -5.79 0.87 -16.66
N THR A 125 -4.61 1.44 -16.97
CA THR A 125 -4.32 2.85 -16.65
C THR A 125 -5.27 3.80 -17.38
N LYS A 126 -5.54 3.54 -18.66
CA LYS A 126 -6.51 4.33 -19.44
C LYS A 126 -7.90 4.23 -18.83
N TYR A 127 -8.34 3.02 -18.53
CA TYR A 127 -9.63 2.77 -17.87
C TYR A 127 -9.77 3.59 -16.58
N LEU A 128 -8.76 3.54 -15.70
CA LEU A 128 -8.78 4.26 -14.42
C LEU A 128 -8.76 5.79 -14.59
N ARG A 129 -8.09 6.29 -15.62
CA ARG A 129 -8.09 7.74 -15.94
C ARG A 129 -9.44 8.22 -16.44
N ASP A 130 -10.14 7.38 -17.20
CA ASP A 130 -11.42 7.74 -17.82
C ASP A 130 -12.60 7.54 -16.83
N ASN A 131 -12.51 6.56 -15.91
CA ASN A 131 -13.61 6.16 -15.03
C ASN A 131 -13.36 6.44 -13.53
N GLY A 132 -12.14 6.80 -13.14
CA GLY A 132 -11.73 6.89 -11.74
C GLY A 132 -11.38 5.54 -11.14
N SER A 133 -10.92 5.58 -9.88
CA SER A 133 -10.66 4.37 -9.09
C SER A 133 -11.98 3.75 -8.61
N SER A 134 -12.00 2.43 -8.47
CA SER A 134 -13.12 1.68 -7.94
C SER A 134 -12.67 0.35 -7.34
N MET A 135 -13.58 -0.33 -6.65
CA MET A 135 -13.31 -1.64 -6.05
C MET A 135 -13.20 -2.72 -7.13
N PHE A 136 -12.12 -3.48 -7.06
CA PHE A 136 -11.87 -4.66 -7.89
C PHE A 136 -11.60 -5.88 -7.01
N ALA A 137 -11.91 -7.06 -7.55
CA ALA A 137 -11.46 -8.34 -7.03
C ALA A 137 -10.38 -8.90 -7.95
N LEU A 138 -9.29 -9.39 -7.35
CA LEU A 138 -8.25 -10.16 -8.03
C LEU A 138 -8.38 -11.63 -7.64
N GLY A 139 -8.51 -12.53 -8.62
CA GLY A 139 -8.50 -13.96 -8.42
C GLY A 139 -7.57 -14.67 -9.38
N ILE A 140 -7.02 -15.81 -8.95
CA ILE A 140 -6.10 -16.65 -9.71
C ILE A 140 -6.71 -18.03 -9.79
N ASP A 141 -6.98 -18.53 -11.02
CA ASP A 141 -7.72 -19.77 -11.28
C ASP A 141 -9.09 -19.83 -10.56
N VAL A 142 -9.80 -18.72 -10.51
CA VAL A 142 -11.11 -18.56 -9.85
C VAL A 142 -12.15 -18.14 -10.87
N ASP A 143 -13.37 -18.65 -10.74
CA ASP A 143 -14.47 -18.28 -11.63
C ASP A 143 -14.92 -16.83 -11.37
N THR A 144 -15.32 -16.16 -12.44
CA THR A 144 -15.87 -14.79 -12.40
C THR A 144 -17.07 -14.67 -11.44
N LYS A 145 -17.86 -15.74 -11.31
CA LYS A 145 -19.02 -15.79 -10.39
C LYS A 145 -18.57 -15.66 -8.93
N ASP A 146 -17.53 -16.40 -8.55
CA ASP A 146 -17.00 -16.37 -7.17
C ASP A 146 -16.37 -15.02 -6.86
N LEU A 147 -15.67 -14.41 -7.83
CA LEU A 147 -15.14 -13.05 -7.69
C LEU A 147 -16.22 -12.00 -7.50
N LYS A 148 -17.36 -12.10 -8.19
CA LYS A 148 -18.52 -11.21 -7.99
C LYS A 148 -19.10 -11.35 -6.59
N GLU A 149 -19.18 -12.58 -6.06
CA GLU A 149 -19.64 -12.80 -4.71
C GLU A 149 -18.69 -12.18 -3.66
N ILE A 150 -17.38 -12.38 -3.82
CA ILE A 150 -16.37 -11.79 -2.94
C ILE A 150 -16.45 -10.26 -3.00
N LEU A 151 -16.55 -9.69 -4.20
CA LEU A 151 -16.63 -8.26 -4.42
C LEU A 151 -17.89 -7.63 -3.82
N SER A 152 -19.02 -8.34 -3.86
CA SER A 152 -20.27 -7.88 -3.25
C SER A 152 -20.20 -7.75 -1.72
N LYS A 153 -19.29 -8.49 -1.09
CA LYS A 153 -19.03 -8.48 0.36
C LYS A 153 -17.93 -7.49 0.76
N ALA A 154 -17.21 -6.94 -0.23
CA ALA A 154 -16.13 -6.01 0.01
C ALA A 154 -16.67 -4.68 0.58
N LYS A 155 -16.01 -4.17 1.60
CA LYS A 155 -16.32 -2.84 2.15
C LYS A 155 -15.90 -1.77 1.16
N ASN A 156 -16.77 -0.79 0.95
CA ASN A 156 -16.44 0.37 0.15
C ASN A 156 -15.42 1.24 0.90
N ILE A 157 -14.32 1.63 0.25
CA ILE A 157 -13.25 2.47 0.85
C ILE A 157 -13.75 3.89 1.11
N LEU A 158 -14.79 4.35 0.40
CA LEU A 158 -15.45 5.63 0.68
C LEU A 158 -16.07 5.59 2.09
N GLY A 159 -15.44 6.29 3.03
CA GLY A 159 -15.80 6.28 4.45
C GLY A 159 -14.94 5.35 5.32
N ASP A 160 -13.89 4.76 4.75
CA ASP A 160 -12.96 3.93 5.50
C ASP A 160 -12.04 4.80 6.38
N SER A 161 -12.04 4.49 7.68
CA SER A 161 -11.17 5.10 8.68
C SER A 161 -9.85 4.34 8.85
N SER A 162 -9.37 3.65 7.82
CA SER A 162 -8.12 2.87 7.87
C SER A 162 -6.92 3.68 8.36
N ALA A 163 -6.90 4.99 8.07
CA ALA A 163 -5.86 5.88 8.58
C ALA A 163 -5.82 5.95 10.11
N MET A 164 -6.96 5.78 10.81
CA MET A 164 -6.99 5.77 12.26
C MET A 164 -6.22 4.58 12.88
N THR A 165 -5.97 3.53 12.12
CA THR A 165 -5.30 2.30 12.55
C THR A 165 -4.03 1.99 11.75
N ALA A 166 -3.72 2.77 10.73
CA ALA A 166 -2.60 2.53 9.83
C ALA A 166 -1.23 2.79 10.49
N GLY A 167 -1.19 3.71 11.44
CA GLY A 167 0.02 4.13 12.14
C GLY A 167 0.52 3.12 13.17
N ASN A 168 1.76 3.29 13.59
CA ASN A 168 2.36 2.55 14.70
C ASN A 168 1.99 3.28 16.01
N GLN A 169 1.01 2.78 16.72
CA GLN A 169 0.57 3.35 18.01
C GLN A 169 1.57 3.05 19.15
N ASN A 170 2.78 3.55 19.04
CA ASN A 170 3.74 3.51 20.14
C ASN A 170 3.66 4.81 20.92
N ASN A 171 2.77 4.86 21.90
CA ASN A 171 2.80 5.86 22.97
C ASN A 171 3.96 5.52 23.92
N GLU A 172 5.18 5.85 23.54
CA GLU A 172 6.28 5.82 24.49
C GLU A 172 6.13 7.01 25.47
N ASN A 173 6.22 6.72 26.78
CA ASN A 173 6.27 7.70 27.87
C ASN A 173 7.61 8.48 27.85
N THR A 174 7.95 9.05 26.69
CA THR A 174 9.17 9.85 26.54
C THR A 174 8.85 11.33 26.66
N PRO A 175 9.73 12.16 27.29
CA PRO A 175 9.51 13.62 27.33
C PRO A 175 9.27 14.19 25.94
N THR A 176 8.20 14.96 25.77
CA THR A 176 7.75 15.47 24.46
C THR A 176 8.17 16.91 24.19
N GLU A 177 8.61 17.62 25.23
CA GLU A 177 9.01 19.03 25.14
C GLU A 177 10.07 19.27 24.05
N GLY A 178 9.83 20.27 23.21
CA GLY A 178 10.74 20.65 22.12
C GLY A 178 10.79 19.68 20.94
N LYS A 179 9.95 18.63 20.91
CA LYS A 179 9.86 17.67 19.80
C LYS A 179 8.88 18.14 18.73
N ILE A 180 9.00 17.55 17.55
CA ILE A 180 7.96 17.59 16.52
C ILE A 180 7.00 16.43 16.76
N GLY A 181 5.74 16.75 16.97
CA GLY A 181 4.66 15.76 17.02
C GLY A 181 4.22 15.37 15.63
N ILE A 182 3.99 14.09 15.38
CA ILE A 182 3.40 13.60 14.13
C ILE A 182 2.09 12.89 14.48
N ILE A 183 0.95 13.43 14.06
CA ILE A 183 -0.31 12.68 14.10
C ILE A 183 -0.17 11.55 13.08
N ASP A 184 -0.11 10.31 13.58
CA ASP A 184 0.24 9.12 12.79
C ASP A 184 -0.99 8.52 12.12
N LEU A 185 -1.25 8.93 10.89
CA LEU A 185 -2.29 8.38 10.02
C LEU A 185 -1.75 7.27 9.10
N GLY A 186 -0.53 6.80 9.33
CA GLY A 186 0.23 5.92 8.46
C GLY A 186 1.44 6.66 7.90
N ALA A 187 2.22 7.29 8.79
CA ALA A 187 3.41 8.06 8.41
C ALA A 187 4.46 7.18 7.75
N LYS A 188 5.01 7.67 6.65
CA LYS A 188 6.17 7.07 6.01
C LYS A 188 7.40 7.20 6.90
N ARG A 189 8.23 6.15 6.93
CA ARG A 189 9.53 6.20 7.61
C ARG A 189 10.42 7.31 7.09
N SER A 190 10.38 7.58 5.79
CA SER A 190 11.15 8.66 5.16
C SER A 190 10.81 10.04 5.72
N ILE A 191 9.56 10.32 6.10
CA ILE A 191 9.15 11.59 6.72
C ILE A 191 9.81 11.75 8.08
N ILE A 192 9.78 10.69 8.90
CA ILE A 192 10.41 10.69 10.22
C ILE A 192 11.91 10.90 10.07
N LYS A 193 12.54 10.14 9.17
CA LYS A 193 13.98 10.23 8.90
C LYS A 193 14.42 11.62 8.45
N VAL A 194 13.67 12.27 7.57
CA VAL A 194 13.99 13.65 7.12
C VAL A 194 13.99 14.62 8.31
N LEU A 195 13.05 14.50 9.24
CA LEU A 195 13.03 15.33 10.44
C LEU A 195 14.24 15.05 11.35
N GLU A 196 14.57 13.77 11.55
CA GLU A 196 15.71 13.36 12.35
C GLU A 196 17.06 13.78 11.74
N ASP A 197 17.21 13.70 10.41
CA ASP A 197 18.38 14.16 9.67
C ASP A 197 18.60 15.70 9.76
N HIS A 198 17.54 16.45 10.16
CA HIS A 198 17.57 17.89 10.47
C HIS A 198 17.62 18.17 11.98
N ASP A 199 18.09 17.22 12.78
CA ASP A 199 18.24 17.33 14.24
C ASP A 199 16.92 17.56 15.02
N TYR A 200 15.76 17.27 14.41
CA TYR A 200 14.50 17.26 15.13
C TYR A 200 14.27 15.92 15.82
N LYS A 201 13.91 15.97 17.09
CA LYS A 201 13.36 14.81 17.79
C LYS A 201 11.89 14.68 17.44
N VAL A 202 11.42 13.47 17.15
CA VAL A 202 10.04 13.17 16.74
C VAL A 202 9.31 12.42 17.84
N VAL A 203 8.01 12.66 17.97
CA VAL A 203 7.08 11.86 18.76
C VAL A 203 5.84 11.53 17.94
N MET A 204 5.47 10.25 17.92
CA MET A 204 4.27 9.80 17.25
C MET A 204 3.05 10.04 18.13
N ILE A 205 2.00 10.63 17.57
CA ILE A 205 0.77 10.99 18.26
C ILE A 205 -0.39 10.19 17.68
N SER A 206 -1.20 9.61 18.56
CA SER A 206 -2.39 8.88 18.14
C SER A 206 -3.36 9.82 17.40
N PRO A 207 -3.97 9.38 16.29
CA PRO A 207 -5.00 10.15 15.60
C PRO A 207 -6.27 10.39 16.46
N SER A 208 -6.42 9.65 17.58
CA SER A 208 -7.50 9.86 18.55
C SER A 208 -7.16 10.82 19.69
N SER A 209 -5.94 11.39 19.70
CA SER A 209 -5.54 12.36 20.74
C SER A 209 -6.36 13.63 20.66
N THR A 210 -6.75 14.13 21.83
CA THR A 210 -7.51 15.37 21.95
C THR A 210 -6.59 16.62 21.83
N PRO A 211 -7.13 17.80 21.47
CA PRO A 211 -6.37 19.05 21.45
C PRO A 211 -5.65 19.33 22.78
N ASN A 212 -6.34 19.12 23.91
CA ASN A 212 -5.77 19.35 25.24
C ASN A 212 -4.59 18.40 25.57
N GLU A 213 -4.63 17.16 25.10
CA GLU A 213 -3.50 16.23 25.26
C GLU A 213 -2.30 16.69 24.44
N ILE A 214 -2.52 17.12 23.19
CA ILE A 214 -1.46 17.60 22.30
C ILE A 214 -0.85 18.90 22.84
N LEU A 215 -1.65 19.85 23.29
CA LEU A 215 -1.15 21.10 23.87
C LEU A 215 -0.28 20.89 25.12
N LYS A 216 -0.63 19.90 25.97
CA LYS A 216 0.18 19.53 27.14
C LYS A 216 1.54 18.93 26.80
N MET A 217 1.73 18.43 25.57
CA MET A 217 3.00 17.86 25.12
C MET A 217 4.11 18.90 24.91
N ASN A 218 3.76 20.20 24.88
CA ASN A 218 4.71 21.30 24.72
C ASN A 218 5.62 21.15 23.50
N LEU A 219 5.00 20.81 22.36
CA LEU A 219 5.68 20.50 21.11
C LEU A 219 6.25 21.75 20.45
N LYS A 220 7.36 21.61 19.72
CA LYS A 220 7.92 22.67 18.88
C LYS A 220 7.08 22.87 17.60
N GLY A 221 6.41 21.83 17.14
CA GLY A 221 5.54 21.82 15.96
C GLY A 221 4.73 20.54 15.87
N LEU A 222 3.67 20.58 15.06
CA LEU A 222 2.78 19.47 14.80
C LEU A 222 2.70 19.23 13.29
N LEU A 223 2.92 17.98 12.89
CA LEU A 223 2.77 17.50 11.52
C LEU A 223 1.62 16.49 11.46
N ILE A 224 0.76 16.63 10.48
CA ILE A 224 -0.26 15.63 10.16
C ILE A 224 0.33 14.77 9.04
N SER A 225 0.48 13.47 9.27
CA SER A 225 1.11 12.58 8.29
C SER A 225 0.20 12.29 7.09
N ASN A 226 0.79 11.70 6.05
CA ASN A 226 0.04 10.97 5.04
C ASN A 226 -0.70 9.78 5.66
N GLY A 227 -1.62 9.19 4.91
CA GLY A 227 -2.35 8.00 5.32
C GLY A 227 -3.29 7.50 4.23
N PRO A 228 -3.88 6.31 4.39
CA PRO A 228 -4.85 5.75 3.46
C PRO A 228 -6.23 6.39 3.60
N GLY A 229 -7.08 6.20 2.58
CA GLY A 229 -8.48 6.56 2.60
C GLY A 229 -8.78 8.04 2.31
N ASP A 230 -10.02 8.42 2.53
CA ASP A 230 -10.53 9.78 2.29
C ASP A 230 -10.31 10.65 3.55
N PRO A 231 -9.57 11.76 3.47
CA PRO A 231 -9.37 12.68 4.60
C PRO A 231 -10.67 13.17 5.23
N ARG A 232 -11.77 13.24 4.47
CA ARG A 232 -13.09 13.65 4.98
C ARG A 232 -13.67 12.67 6.01
N SER A 233 -13.20 11.43 6.02
CA SER A 233 -13.60 10.43 7.01
C SER A 233 -12.95 10.62 8.38
N LEU A 234 -11.91 11.47 8.47
CA LEU A 234 -11.10 11.70 9.67
C LEU A 234 -11.66 12.83 10.55
N VAL A 235 -12.96 12.80 10.83
CA VAL A 235 -13.67 13.87 11.56
C VAL A 235 -12.97 14.22 12.88
N THR A 236 -12.57 13.21 13.67
CA THR A 236 -11.86 13.44 14.95
C THR A 236 -10.55 14.21 14.77
N VAL A 237 -9.77 13.86 13.74
CA VAL A 237 -8.50 14.55 13.46
C VAL A 237 -8.75 15.97 12.99
N ILE A 238 -9.76 16.16 12.12
CA ILE A 238 -10.16 17.49 11.63
C ILE A 238 -10.55 18.37 12.82
N ASP A 239 -11.41 17.89 13.71
CA ASP A 239 -11.84 18.62 14.90
C ASP A 239 -10.66 18.94 15.83
N THR A 240 -9.73 18.00 16.00
CA THR A 240 -8.53 18.20 16.83
C THR A 240 -7.62 19.29 16.26
N VAL A 241 -7.49 19.40 14.94
CA VAL A 241 -6.64 20.40 14.29
C VAL A 241 -7.29 21.79 14.26
N GLN A 242 -8.63 21.86 14.25
CA GLN A 242 -9.37 23.11 14.25
C GLN A 242 -9.43 23.79 15.62
N ASN A 243 -9.27 23.06 16.72
CA ASN A 243 -9.36 23.52 18.10
C ASN A 243 -8.00 23.60 18.78
#